data_baa2fd949a939cbda9fb6bb0f3e698cc
#
_entry.id   baa2fd949a939cbda9fb6bb0f3e698cc
#
_cell.length_a   1.000
_cell.length_b   1.000
_cell.length_c   1.000
_cell.angle_alpha   90.00
_cell.angle_beta   90.00
_cell.angle_gamma   90.00
#
_symmetry.space_group_name_H-M   'P 1'
#
loop_
_entity.id
_entity.type
_entity.pdbx_description
1 polymer ?
#
loop_
_entity_poly.entity_id
_entity_poly.type
_entity_poly.pdbx_seq_one_letter_code
_entity_poly.pdbx_strand_id
1 'polypeptide(L)'
;MGSEMCIRDSFSVGKDSVGCTDDPDPFVITLNNLSEGDSLAYTWTVTPQQGVSFAEGDTNSESPKLLFSEPGDYDVRLAVSNGCHHDDDSVFRIKAFAIPRVRIGDIADQCEPFHFIGRERVEVDQRNDKIQQVHWTITANQGYASEGYTLVNGTDLKSYYPDIDFKTCDYTVVAAYKNRCKTPG
;
A
#
# COMPACT_ATOMS: atom_id res chain seq x y z
N MET A 1 49.91 20.40 6.70
CA MET A 1 49.34 19.12 6.28
C MET A 1 47.99 19.03 6.95
N GLY A 2 46.94 19.39 6.22
CA GLY A 2 45.57 19.19 6.69
C GLY A 2 45.27 17.69 6.64
N SER A 3 44.82 17.12 7.75
CA SER A 3 44.22 15.80 7.76
C SER A 3 42.96 15.88 6.89
N GLU A 4 43.02 15.31 5.70
CA GLU A 4 41.81 15.14 4.88
C GLU A 4 40.91 14.17 5.67
N MET A 5 39.83 14.72 6.23
CA MET A 5 38.85 13.93 6.93
C MET A 5 38.02 13.21 5.85
N CYS A 6 38.11 11.88 5.82
CA CYS A 6 37.30 11.07 4.92
C CYS A 6 35.83 11.26 5.27
N ILE A 7 35.00 11.46 4.27
CA ILE A 7 33.54 11.45 4.45
C ILE A 7 33.14 10.02 4.80
N ARG A 8 32.23 9.89 5.72
CA ARG A 8 31.51 8.65 5.99
C ARG A 8 30.03 8.97 5.85
N ASP A 9 29.43 8.50 4.76
CA ASP A 9 28.00 8.63 4.59
C ASP A 9 27.25 7.57 5.40
N SER A 10 26.16 7.97 5.97
CA SER A 10 25.25 7.06 6.66
C SER A 10 23.94 7.77 6.94
N PHE A 11 22.83 7.04 6.88
CA PHE A 11 21.55 7.55 7.36
C PHE A 11 20.70 6.43 7.94
N SER A 12 19.74 6.82 8.76
CA SER A 12 18.71 5.95 9.25
C SER A 12 17.34 6.50 8.90
N VAL A 13 16.41 5.64 8.68
CA VAL A 13 14.98 5.96 8.71
C VAL A 13 14.46 5.65 10.10
N GLY A 14 13.52 6.42 10.59
CA GLY A 14 12.84 6.12 11.86
C GLY A 14 12.28 4.70 11.86
N LYS A 15 11.71 4.25 12.96
CA LYS A 15 11.28 2.85 13.20
C LYS A 15 10.38 2.24 12.13
N ASP A 16 9.76 3.05 11.28
CA ASP A 16 8.71 2.62 10.37
C ASP A 16 9.14 2.76 8.90
N SER A 17 10.00 1.83 8.45
CA SER A 17 10.26 1.65 7.01
C SER A 17 9.07 1.07 6.25
N VAL A 18 7.94 0.92 6.94
CA VAL A 18 6.71 0.30 6.43
C VAL A 18 5.51 1.09 6.94
N GLY A 19 4.63 1.54 6.05
CA GLY A 19 3.43 2.28 6.43
C GLY A 19 2.31 2.19 5.41
N CYS A 20 1.16 2.76 5.76
CA CYS A 20 -0.03 2.77 4.93
C CYS A 20 -0.33 4.18 4.42
N THR A 21 -0.53 4.32 3.12
CA THR A 21 -0.78 5.63 2.48
C THR A 21 -2.22 6.11 2.63
N ASP A 22 -3.15 5.20 2.92
CA ASP A 22 -4.59 5.47 3.06
C ASP A 22 -5.02 5.62 4.54
N ASP A 23 -4.09 5.58 5.49
CA ASP A 23 -4.38 5.83 6.91
C ASP A 23 -4.79 7.29 7.12
N PRO A 24 -5.60 7.62 8.15
CA PRO A 24 -5.95 9.00 8.47
C PRO A 24 -4.74 9.90 8.69
N ASP A 25 -3.65 9.33 9.21
CA ASP A 25 -2.37 10.01 9.34
C ASP A 25 -1.52 9.73 8.09
N PRO A 26 -0.95 10.76 7.48
CA PRO A 26 -0.13 10.60 6.29
C PRO A 26 1.12 9.75 6.59
N PHE A 27 1.47 8.85 5.67
CA PHE A 27 2.71 8.06 5.80
C PHE A 27 3.92 8.95 5.53
N VAL A 28 4.48 9.52 6.61
CA VAL A 28 5.65 10.40 6.57
C VAL A 28 6.82 9.73 7.27
N ILE A 29 7.99 9.75 6.62
CA ILE A 29 9.24 9.23 7.17
C ILE A 29 10.26 10.37 7.29
N THR A 30 10.88 10.47 8.45
CA THR A 30 12.05 11.34 8.67
C THR A 30 13.32 10.58 8.28
N LEU A 31 14.10 11.18 7.40
CA LEU A 31 15.43 10.69 7.03
C LEU A 31 16.45 11.32 7.99
N ASN A 32 16.98 10.53 8.92
CA ASN A 32 17.98 11.01 9.87
C ASN A 32 19.37 10.82 9.25
N ASN A 33 19.99 11.89 8.85
CA ASN A 33 21.36 11.88 8.41
C ASN A 33 22.31 11.59 9.58
N LEU A 34 23.25 10.70 9.36
CA LEU A 34 24.29 10.29 10.30
C LEU A 34 25.69 10.43 9.70
N SER A 35 25.79 11.12 8.58
CA SER A 35 27.08 11.33 7.90
C SER A 35 27.97 12.24 8.70
N GLU A 36 29.26 11.94 8.71
CA GLU A 36 30.29 12.66 9.42
C GLU A 36 31.28 13.28 8.44
N GLY A 37 31.68 14.52 8.68
CA GLY A 37 32.68 15.26 7.91
C GLY A 37 32.47 16.78 8.00
N ASP A 38 33.39 17.53 7.42
CA ASP A 38 33.32 18.98 7.39
C ASP A 38 32.71 19.47 6.07
N SER A 39 31.83 20.48 6.16
CA SER A 39 31.23 21.17 5.01
C SER A 39 30.50 20.23 4.04
N LEU A 40 29.66 19.36 4.59
CA LEU A 40 28.93 18.34 3.83
C LEU A 40 27.81 18.97 3.00
N ALA A 41 27.69 18.53 1.75
CA ALA A 41 26.54 18.73 0.89
C ALA A 41 25.83 17.41 0.65
N TYR A 42 24.50 17.43 0.73
CA TYR A 42 23.64 16.25 0.65
C TYR A 42 22.86 16.23 -0.64
N THR A 43 22.61 15.02 -1.16
CA THR A 43 21.67 14.81 -2.27
C THR A 43 20.87 13.55 -2.02
N TRP A 44 19.58 13.72 -1.74
CA TRP A 44 18.63 12.64 -1.56
C TRP A 44 17.96 12.27 -2.88
N THR A 45 17.88 10.99 -3.15
CA THR A 45 17.18 10.46 -4.33
C THR A 45 16.22 9.35 -3.90
N VAL A 46 15.01 9.35 -4.47
CA VAL A 46 14.01 8.31 -4.23
C VAL A 46 13.61 7.67 -5.56
N THR A 47 13.56 6.37 -5.62
CA THR A 47 13.17 5.61 -6.80
C THR A 47 12.13 4.54 -6.44
N PRO A 48 10.96 4.52 -7.10
CA PRO A 48 10.44 5.50 -8.06
C PRO A 48 10.11 6.85 -7.41
N GLN A 49 10.05 7.93 -8.19
CA GLN A 49 9.67 9.27 -7.70
C GLN A 49 8.14 9.45 -7.62
N GLN A 50 7.40 8.67 -8.40
CA GLN A 50 5.93 8.74 -8.38
C GLN A 50 5.40 8.35 -6.99
N GLY A 51 4.44 9.12 -6.50
CA GLY A 51 3.83 8.90 -5.19
C GLY A 51 4.69 9.31 -4.00
N VAL A 52 5.78 10.06 -4.23
CA VAL A 52 6.66 10.60 -3.16
C VAL A 52 6.84 12.10 -3.32
N SER A 53 6.80 12.80 -2.21
CA SER A 53 7.14 14.22 -2.14
C SER A 53 7.87 14.53 -0.83
N PHE A 54 8.52 15.69 -0.77
CA PHE A 54 9.09 16.18 0.49
C PHE A 54 7.98 16.84 1.31
N ALA A 55 7.74 16.33 2.52
CA ALA A 55 6.84 16.94 3.50
C ALA A 55 7.54 18.11 4.22
N GLU A 56 8.84 17.97 4.46
CA GLU A 56 9.72 19.01 5.00
C GLU A 56 11.09 18.92 4.35
N GLY A 57 11.70 20.07 4.08
CA GLY A 57 12.99 20.16 3.40
C GLY A 57 12.89 19.87 1.90
N ASP A 58 14.01 19.48 1.32
CA ASP A 58 14.19 19.19 -0.11
C ASP A 58 15.31 18.13 -0.32
N THR A 59 15.69 17.92 -1.57
CA THR A 59 16.74 16.95 -1.94
C THR A 59 18.13 17.28 -1.35
N ASN A 60 18.37 18.50 -0.89
CA ASN A 60 19.65 18.95 -0.37
C ASN A 60 19.64 19.21 1.13
N SER A 61 18.50 18.99 1.77
CA SER A 61 18.36 19.18 3.22
C SER A 61 19.10 18.09 3.99
N GLU A 62 19.65 18.42 5.15
CA GLU A 62 20.38 17.48 6.00
C GLU A 62 19.52 16.30 6.44
N SER A 63 18.29 16.57 6.90
CA SER A 63 17.37 15.54 7.42
C SER A 63 15.94 15.82 6.96
N PRO A 64 15.62 15.58 5.69
CA PRO A 64 14.29 15.88 5.15
C PRO A 64 13.25 14.86 5.62
N LYS A 65 11.97 15.20 5.43
CA LYS A 65 10.85 14.29 5.60
C LYS A 65 10.20 13.97 4.26
N LEU A 66 9.98 12.70 4.01
CA LEU A 66 9.30 12.19 2.82
C LEU A 66 7.85 11.84 3.16
N LEU A 67 6.93 12.23 2.30
CA LEU A 67 5.53 11.84 2.29
C LEU A 67 5.30 10.83 1.16
N PHE A 68 4.69 9.71 1.49
CA PHE A 68 4.29 8.67 0.54
C PHE A 68 2.77 8.71 0.35
N SER A 69 2.32 8.94 -0.89
CA SER A 69 0.91 9.02 -1.27
C SER A 69 0.41 7.83 -2.11
N GLU A 70 1.32 7.00 -2.61
CA GLU A 70 1.00 5.80 -3.37
C GLU A 70 1.66 4.56 -2.76
N PRO A 71 1.02 3.39 -2.83
CA PRO A 71 1.65 2.14 -2.40
C PRO A 71 2.74 1.72 -3.37
N GLY A 72 3.83 1.20 -2.83
CA GLY A 72 4.98 0.77 -3.62
C GLY A 72 6.19 0.43 -2.75
N ASP A 73 7.21 -0.10 -3.40
CA ASP A 73 8.55 -0.27 -2.82
C ASP A 73 9.43 0.87 -3.33
N TYR A 74 10.03 1.62 -2.42
CA TYR A 74 10.84 2.79 -2.70
C TYR A 74 12.26 2.61 -2.18
N ASP A 75 13.24 2.83 -3.03
CA ASP A 75 14.65 2.88 -2.64
C ASP A 75 15.04 4.35 -2.42
N VAL A 76 15.42 4.69 -1.20
CA VAL A 76 15.94 6.01 -0.81
C VAL A 76 17.46 5.93 -0.76
N ARG A 77 18.13 6.87 -1.41
CA ARG A 77 19.59 6.98 -1.46
C ARG A 77 20.04 8.34 -0.94
N LEU A 78 21.14 8.34 -0.24
CA LEU A 78 21.87 9.54 0.16
C LEU A 78 23.22 9.55 -0.56
N ALA A 79 23.53 10.64 -1.21
CA ALA A 79 24.87 10.97 -1.68
C ALA A 79 25.40 12.16 -0.87
N VAL A 80 26.64 12.09 -0.40
CA VAL A 80 27.29 13.12 0.41
C VAL A 80 28.59 13.56 -0.25
N SER A 81 28.85 14.84 -0.28
CA SER A 81 30.09 15.40 -0.80
C SER A 81 30.59 16.57 0.05
N ASN A 82 31.89 16.84 0.04
CA ASN A 82 32.51 18.00 0.69
C ASN A 82 33.43 18.82 -0.24
N GLY A 83 33.24 18.69 -1.53
CA GLY A 83 34.05 19.36 -2.53
C GLY A 83 35.40 18.69 -2.85
N CYS A 84 35.90 17.81 -2.00
CA CYS A 84 37.14 17.04 -2.20
C CYS A 84 36.85 15.55 -2.43
N HIS A 85 35.82 15.06 -1.79
CA HIS A 85 35.39 13.65 -1.83
C HIS A 85 33.89 13.58 -2.12
N HIS A 86 33.50 12.47 -2.72
CA HIS A 86 32.11 12.11 -2.99
C HIS A 86 31.94 10.67 -2.53
N ASP A 87 30.95 10.44 -1.70
CA ASP A 87 30.56 9.11 -1.25
C ASP A 87 29.06 8.94 -1.48
N ASP A 88 28.68 7.87 -2.15
CA ASP A 88 27.29 7.61 -2.50
C ASP A 88 27.03 6.12 -2.40
N ASP A 89 26.46 5.65 -1.32
CA ASP A 89 25.93 4.27 -1.41
C ASP A 89 25.00 3.82 -0.29
N SER A 90 24.59 4.68 0.59
CA SER A 90 23.56 4.27 1.53
C SER A 90 22.22 4.18 0.83
N VAL A 91 21.69 2.94 0.72
CA VAL A 91 20.37 2.68 0.16
C VAL A 91 19.48 2.09 1.24
N PHE A 92 18.31 2.67 1.40
CA PHE A 92 17.30 2.17 2.32
C PHE A 92 15.98 1.92 1.60
N ARG A 93 15.38 0.74 1.83
CA ARG A 93 14.11 0.37 1.21
C ARG A 93 12.94 0.66 2.13
N ILE A 94 11.97 1.41 1.60
CA ILE A 94 10.71 1.76 2.25
C ILE A 94 9.59 1.03 1.52
N LYS A 95 8.64 0.47 2.29
CA LYS A 95 7.45 -0.19 1.75
C LYS A 95 6.20 0.57 2.16
N ALA A 96 5.54 1.14 1.17
CA ALA A 96 4.25 1.78 1.33
C ALA A 96 3.14 0.81 0.89
N PHE A 97 2.13 0.66 1.72
CA PHE A 97 0.94 -0.14 1.45
C PHE A 97 -0.29 0.75 1.35
N ALA A 98 -1.37 0.21 0.81
CA ALA A 98 -2.67 0.87 0.87
C ALA A 98 -3.79 -0.16 1.08
N ILE A 99 -4.97 0.32 1.42
CA ILE A 99 -6.16 -0.52 1.58
C ILE A 99 -6.48 -1.21 0.25
N PRO A 100 -6.77 -2.52 0.23
CA PRO A 100 -7.10 -3.23 -1.00
C PRO A 100 -8.31 -2.61 -1.70
N ARG A 101 -8.25 -2.54 -3.01
CA ARG A 101 -9.40 -2.16 -3.83
C ARG A 101 -10.04 -3.41 -4.42
N VAL A 102 -11.34 -3.50 -4.27
CA VAL A 102 -12.13 -4.62 -4.81
C VAL A 102 -13.18 -4.07 -5.74
N ARG A 103 -13.28 -4.66 -6.91
CA ARG A 103 -14.33 -4.38 -7.87
C ARG A 103 -15.06 -5.67 -8.18
N ILE A 104 -16.37 -5.63 -8.05
CA ILE A 104 -17.26 -6.70 -8.56
C ILE A 104 -17.76 -6.21 -9.91
N GLY A 105 -17.56 -7.01 -10.95
CA GLY A 105 -18.03 -6.71 -12.31
C GLY A 105 -19.55 -6.57 -12.35
N ASP A 106 -20.04 -5.79 -13.28
CA ASP A 106 -21.47 -5.55 -13.47
C ASP A 106 -22.20 -6.86 -13.74
N ILE A 107 -23.29 -7.08 -13.03
CA ILE A 107 -24.19 -8.21 -13.21
C ILE A 107 -25.48 -7.62 -13.76
N ALA A 108 -25.83 -8.00 -14.99
CA ALA A 108 -27.11 -7.60 -15.57
C ALA A 108 -28.26 -8.25 -14.78
N ASP A 109 -29.41 -7.59 -14.75
CA ASP A 109 -30.61 -8.12 -14.13
C ASP A 109 -30.93 -9.51 -14.70
N GLN A 110 -31.11 -10.49 -13.81
CA GLN A 110 -31.41 -11.86 -14.15
C GLN A 110 -32.80 -12.21 -13.64
N CYS A 111 -33.63 -12.80 -14.51
CA CYS A 111 -34.96 -13.30 -14.13
C CYS A 111 -34.93 -14.77 -13.68
N GLU A 112 -33.85 -15.45 -13.91
CA GLU A 112 -33.60 -16.84 -13.60
C GLU A 112 -32.54 -17.01 -12.53
N PRO A 113 -32.41 -18.19 -11.88
CA PRO A 113 -31.32 -18.48 -10.99
C PRO A 113 -29.97 -18.16 -11.64
N PHE A 114 -29.08 -17.52 -10.89
CA PHE A 114 -27.81 -17.02 -11.40
C PHE A 114 -26.63 -17.64 -10.67
N HIS A 115 -25.69 -18.18 -11.43
CA HIS A 115 -24.43 -18.69 -10.90
C HIS A 115 -23.34 -17.60 -10.95
N PHE A 116 -22.92 -17.13 -9.77
CA PHE A 116 -21.83 -16.18 -9.63
C PHE A 116 -20.51 -16.92 -9.46
N ILE A 117 -19.60 -16.77 -10.41
CA ILE A 117 -18.25 -17.33 -10.37
C ILE A 117 -17.30 -16.22 -9.95
N GLY A 118 -16.82 -16.27 -8.69
CA GLY A 118 -16.01 -15.18 -8.11
C GLY A 118 -14.75 -14.87 -8.92
N ARG A 119 -14.05 -15.89 -9.43
CA ARG A 119 -12.83 -15.69 -10.24
C ARG A 119 -13.05 -14.92 -11.54
N GLU A 120 -14.24 -14.94 -12.09
CA GLU A 120 -14.60 -14.28 -13.34
C GLU A 120 -15.12 -12.86 -13.12
N ARG A 121 -15.61 -12.57 -11.92
CA ARG A 121 -16.37 -11.36 -11.60
C ARG A 121 -15.68 -10.42 -10.64
N VAL A 122 -14.67 -10.89 -9.90
CA VAL A 122 -14.03 -10.10 -8.83
C VAL A 122 -12.59 -9.78 -9.21
N GLU A 123 -12.30 -8.50 -9.26
CA GLU A 123 -10.96 -7.95 -9.40
C GLU A 123 -10.48 -7.43 -8.04
N VAL A 124 -9.28 -7.82 -7.63
CA VAL A 124 -8.68 -7.39 -6.37
C VAL A 124 -7.30 -6.80 -6.63
N ASP A 125 -7.17 -5.49 -6.41
CA ASP A 125 -5.89 -4.81 -6.31
C ASP A 125 -5.42 -4.84 -4.86
N GLN A 126 -4.35 -5.60 -4.59
CA GLN A 126 -3.81 -5.80 -3.24
C GLN A 126 -3.06 -4.58 -2.70
N ARG A 127 -2.76 -3.59 -3.54
CA ARG A 127 -2.10 -2.34 -3.13
C ARG A 127 -0.80 -2.57 -2.35
N ASN A 128 0.09 -3.38 -2.93
CA ASN A 128 1.43 -3.73 -2.42
C ASN A 128 1.47 -4.58 -1.12
N ASP A 129 0.33 -5.05 -0.61
CA ASP A 129 0.30 -5.94 0.56
C ASP A 129 -0.62 -7.15 0.35
N LYS A 130 -0.31 -8.24 1.04
CA LYS A 130 -1.11 -9.46 0.96
C LYS A 130 -2.44 -9.29 1.68
N ILE A 131 -3.50 -9.83 1.09
CA ILE A 131 -4.79 -9.93 1.75
C ILE A 131 -4.68 -10.89 2.94
N GLN A 132 -5.07 -10.41 4.10
CA GLN A 132 -5.05 -11.16 5.36
C GLN A 132 -6.42 -11.71 5.73
N GLN A 133 -7.47 -11.02 5.32
CA GLN A 133 -8.83 -11.36 5.68
C GLN A 133 -9.78 -11.05 4.53
N VAL A 134 -10.72 -11.95 4.29
CA VAL A 134 -11.83 -11.76 3.34
C VAL A 134 -13.13 -12.05 4.04
N HIS A 135 -14.14 -11.22 3.79
CA HIS A 135 -15.50 -11.42 4.27
C HIS A 135 -16.51 -10.97 3.22
N TRP A 136 -17.43 -11.87 2.88
CA TRP A 136 -18.57 -11.57 2.01
C TRP A 136 -19.84 -11.47 2.85
N THR A 137 -20.64 -10.48 2.56
CA THR A 137 -21.98 -10.31 3.13
C THR A 137 -23.00 -10.34 2.01
N ILE A 138 -23.97 -11.20 2.11
CA ILE A 138 -25.05 -11.36 1.14
C ILE A 138 -26.35 -11.13 1.86
N THR A 139 -27.12 -10.15 1.42
CA THR A 139 -28.41 -9.78 2.02
C THR A 139 -29.48 -9.79 0.95
N ALA A 140 -30.56 -10.56 1.17
CA ALA A 140 -31.76 -10.48 0.35
C ALA A 140 -32.47 -9.14 0.61
N ASN A 141 -32.83 -8.42 -0.45
CA ASN A 141 -33.54 -7.15 -0.34
C ASN A 141 -35.00 -7.35 0.08
N GLN A 142 -35.63 -6.31 0.63
CA GLN A 142 -36.96 -6.42 1.25
C GLN A 142 -38.02 -6.95 0.28
N GLY A 143 -38.87 -7.85 0.79
CA GLY A 143 -40.02 -8.41 0.06
C GLY A 143 -39.81 -9.83 -0.47
N TYR A 144 -38.60 -10.38 -0.32
CA TYR A 144 -38.28 -11.73 -0.78
C TYR A 144 -37.89 -12.61 0.43
N ALA A 145 -38.41 -13.83 0.48
CA ALA A 145 -38.07 -14.76 1.56
C ALA A 145 -36.60 -15.15 1.52
N SER A 146 -36.00 -15.36 2.66
CA SER A 146 -34.57 -15.54 2.94
C SER A 146 -33.91 -16.83 2.40
N GLU A 147 -34.43 -17.43 1.36
CA GLU A 147 -33.96 -18.72 0.85
C GLU A 147 -32.94 -18.62 -0.28
N GLY A 148 -32.20 -17.66 -0.29
CA GLY A 148 -31.71 -16.99 -1.41
C GLY A 148 -30.49 -17.55 -2.11
N TYR A 149 -29.47 -18.08 -1.45
CA TYR A 149 -28.24 -18.48 -2.13
C TYR A 149 -27.62 -19.75 -1.53
N THR A 150 -26.76 -20.40 -2.30
CA THR A 150 -25.97 -21.54 -1.85
C THR A 150 -24.52 -21.34 -2.28
N LEU A 151 -23.59 -21.51 -1.33
CA LEU A 151 -22.16 -21.53 -1.63
C LEU A 151 -21.80 -22.90 -2.22
N VAL A 152 -21.11 -22.90 -3.36
CA VAL A 152 -20.79 -24.09 -4.13
C VAL A 152 -19.29 -24.25 -4.37
N ASN A 153 -18.88 -25.38 -4.96
CA ASN A 153 -17.49 -25.68 -5.28
C ASN A 153 -16.53 -25.60 -4.07
N GLY A 154 -17.03 -25.88 -2.85
CA GLY A 154 -16.24 -25.85 -1.63
C GLY A 154 -15.83 -24.45 -1.16
N THR A 155 -16.49 -23.41 -1.66
CA THR A 155 -16.25 -22.03 -1.24
C THR A 155 -17.09 -21.64 -0.02
N ASP A 156 -16.70 -20.57 0.66
CA ASP A 156 -17.41 -19.98 1.80
C ASP A 156 -17.36 -18.44 1.74
N LEU A 157 -18.00 -17.79 2.71
CA LEU A 157 -18.01 -16.31 2.82
C LEU A 157 -16.65 -15.69 3.21
N LYS A 158 -15.61 -16.50 3.37
CA LYS A 158 -14.23 -16.07 3.59
C LYS A 158 -13.33 -16.43 2.40
N SER A 159 -13.87 -17.09 1.40
CA SER A 159 -13.14 -17.44 0.19
C SER A 159 -12.71 -16.19 -0.55
N TYR A 160 -11.50 -16.21 -1.11
CA TYR A 160 -10.97 -15.08 -1.89
C TYR A 160 -11.85 -14.80 -3.10
N TYR A 161 -12.32 -15.84 -3.75
CA TYR A 161 -13.27 -15.82 -4.88
C TYR A 161 -14.38 -16.83 -4.61
N PRO A 162 -15.51 -16.44 -4.01
CA PRO A 162 -16.59 -17.40 -3.76
C PRO A 162 -17.35 -17.73 -5.04
N ASP A 163 -17.84 -18.95 -5.13
CA ASP A 163 -18.81 -19.37 -6.13
C ASP A 163 -20.17 -19.50 -5.45
N ILE A 164 -21.18 -18.85 -6.02
CA ILE A 164 -22.48 -18.66 -5.36
C ILE A 164 -23.61 -18.93 -6.35
N ASP A 165 -24.49 -19.85 -6.02
CA ASP A 165 -25.76 -20.04 -6.71
C ASP A 165 -26.83 -19.16 -6.04
N PHE A 166 -27.28 -18.12 -6.75
CA PHE A 166 -28.38 -17.27 -6.34
C PHE A 166 -29.69 -17.83 -6.90
N LYS A 167 -30.70 -17.94 -6.04
CA LYS A 167 -32.07 -18.18 -6.45
C LYS A 167 -32.71 -16.88 -6.93
N THR A 168 -33.89 -16.98 -7.52
CA THR A 168 -34.63 -15.82 -8.03
C THR A 168 -34.98 -14.86 -6.89
N CYS A 169 -34.30 -13.75 -6.81
CA CYS A 169 -34.50 -12.73 -5.78
C CYS A 169 -33.57 -11.53 -6.06
N ASP A 170 -33.79 -10.45 -5.35
CA ASP A 170 -32.91 -9.28 -5.37
C ASP A 170 -31.93 -9.31 -4.17
N TYR A 171 -30.63 -9.20 -4.43
CA TYR A 171 -29.58 -9.31 -3.43
C TYR A 171 -28.63 -8.13 -3.43
N THR A 172 -28.22 -7.74 -2.24
CA THR A 172 -27.04 -6.89 -2.04
C THR A 172 -25.85 -7.77 -1.65
N VAL A 173 -24.77 -7.70 -2.42
CA VAL A 173 -23.53 -8.44 -2.17
C VAL A 173 -22.42 -7.44 -1.85
N VAL A 174 -21.80 -7.59 -0.69
CA VAL A 174 -20.70 -6.75 -0.23
C VAL A 174 -19.47 -7.61 0.02
N ALA A 175 -18.34 -7.23 -0.54
CA ALA A 175 -17.06 -7.88 -0.33
C ALA A 175 -16.12 -6.96 0.47
N ALA A 176 -15.58 -7.46 1.57
CA ALA A 176 -14.57 -6.79 2.37
C ALA A 176 -13.25 -7.58 2.34
N TYR A 177 -12.20 -6.95 1.83
CA TYR A 177 -10.84 -7.48 1.80
C TYR A 177 -9.97 -6.61 2.68
N LYS A 178 -9.20 -7.21 3.58
CA LYS A 178 -8.34 -6.50 4.52
C LYS A 178 -6.90 -6.95 4.40
N ASN A 179 -6.00 -6.02 4.50
CA ASN A 179 -4.57 -6.23 4.68
C ASN A 179 -4.14 -5.61 6.03
N ARG A 180 -2.87 -5.24 6.20
CA ARG A 180 -2.37 -4.57 7.41
C ARG A 180 -2.85 -3.13 7.57
N CYS A 181 -3.26 -2.46 6.49
CA CYS A 181 -3.76 -1.09 6.54
C CYS A 181 -5.16 -1.05 7.16
N LYS A 182 -5.39 -0.08 8.04
CA LYS A 182 -6.69 0.08 8.69
C LYS A 182 -7.67 0.74 7.71
N THR A 183 -8.87 0.20 7.63
CA THR A 183 -9.98 0.93 7.02
C THR A 183 -10.32 2.13 7.90
N PRO A 184 -10.50 3.34 7.35
CA PRO A 184 -11.08 4.45 8.10
C PRO A 184 -12.39 3.99 8.73
N GLY A 185 -12.55 4.21 10.03
CA GLY A 185 -13.76 3.86 10.78
C GLY A 185 -14.95 4.76 10.43
#